data_5341d172118d2f02aa0b9687721f5795
#
_entry.id   5341d172118d2f02aa0b9687721f5795
#
_cell.length_a   1.000
_cell.length_b   1.000
_cell.length_c   1.000
_cell.angle_alpha   90.00
_cell.angle_beta   90.00
_cell.angle_gamma   90.00
#
_symmetry.space_group_name_H-M   'P 1'
#
loop_
_entity.id
_entity.type
_entity.pdbx_description
1 polymer ?
#
loop_
_entity_poly.entity_id
_entity_poly.type
_entity_poly.pdbx_seq_one_letter_code
_entity_poly.pdbx_strand_id
1 'polypeptide(L)'
;LNDNSTIEKQKQQMDALNEKRIQLEMMIQWRQELLKLKDQEAQAVAEMFERLTSCKVTEHGIQELKNLLRKHSFSEVVDSVEESVTAYYKDYDESTKDKAFHYIGRICAIKKIDPQKPYLRDLFYIRGILRNRITYINESEVMYLMEQAHLQAGVPIEHIKRLALQCKCWSTFKRELESLI
;
A
#
# COMPACT_ATOMS: atom_id res chain seq x y z
N LEU A 1 33.28 19.41 -52.27
CA LEU A 1 33.43 20.08 -50.95
C LEU A 1 32.31 19.78 -49.95
N ASN A 2 31.23 19.06 -50.36
CA ASN A 2 30.07 18.77 -49.44
C ASN A 2 30.19 17.41 -48.70
N ASP A 3 31.09 16.50 -49.11
CA ASP A 3 31.12 15.15 -48.55
C ASP A 3 31.66 15.10 -47.09
N ASN A 4 32.67 15.92 -46.77
CA ASN A 4 33.26 15.92 -45.43
C ASN A 4 32.25 16.37 -44.34
N SER A 5 31.42 17.37 -44.59
CA SER A 5 30.45 17.84 -43.60
C SER A 5 29.31 16.82 -43.36
N THR A 6 29.01 16.00 -44.35
CA THR A 6 28.03 14.91 -44.23
C THR A 6 28.59 13.76 -43.43
N ILE A 7 29.86 13.41 -43.64
CA ILE A 7 30.54 12.35 -42.89
C ILE A 7 30.73 12.74 -41.43
N GLU A 8 31.07 14.00 -41.14
CA GLU A 8 31.18 14.51 -39.76
C GLU A 8 29.84 14.46 -39.02
N LYS A 9 28.74 14.86 -39.67
CA LYS A 9 27.39 14.76 -39.10
C LYS A 9 26.98 13.32 -38.84
N GLN A 10 27.29 12.40 -39.74
CA GLN A 10 27.00 10.98 -39.55
C GLN A 10 27.84 10.41 -38.39
N LYS A 11 29.09 10.78 -38.24
CA LYS A 11 29.93 10.38 -37.11
C LYS A 11 29.37 10.88 -35.79
N GLN A 12 29.00 12.17 -35.70
CA GLN A 12 28.36 12.74 -34.51
C GLN A 12 27.05 12.01 -34.14
N GLN A 13 26.24 11.64 -35.13
CA GLN A 13 25.02 10.86 -34.89
C GLN A 13 25.33 9.46 -34.37
N MET A 14 26.34 8.81 -34.93
CA MET A 14 26.78 7.48 -34.44
C MET A 14 27.32 7.55 -33.02
N ASP A 15 28.11 8.55 -32.68
CA ASP A 15 28.65 8.74 -31.33
C ASP A 15 27.50 8.99 -30.32
N ALA A 16 26.54 9.84 -30.66
CA ALA A 16 25.37 10.10 -29.83
C ALA A 16 24.47 8.85 -29.64
N LEU A 17 24.38 8.00 -30.67
CA LEU A 17 23.66 6.72 -30.56
C LEU A 17 24.40 5.73 -29.66
N ASN A 18 25.71 5.68 -29.74
CA ASN A 18 26.53 4.83 -28.88
C ASN A 18 26.45 5.26 -27.41
N GLU A 19 26.50 6.57 -27.12
CA GLU A 19 26.31 7.08 -25.76
C GLU A 19 24.93 6.70 -25.20
N LYS A 20 23.86 6.88 -25.97
CA LYS A 20 22.50 6.46 -25.55
C LYS A 20 22.41 4.98 -25.30
N ARG A 21 23.06 4.16 -26.09
CA ARG A 21 23.11 2.70 -25.90
C ARG A 21 23.78 2.32 -24.59
N ILE A 22 24.95 2.92 -24.30
CA ILE A 22 25.66 2.69 -23.03
C ILE A 22 24.81 3.11 -21.84
N GLN A 23 24.15 4.28 -21.90
CA GLN A 23 23.25 4.75 -20.85
C GLN A 23 22.09 3.78 -20.64
N LEU A 24 21.51 3.25 -21.72
CA LEU A 24 20.41 2.28 -21.63
C LEU A 24 20.87 0.96 -20.99
N GLU A 25 22.03 0.46 -21.36
CA GLU A 25 22.61 -0.75 -20.77
C GLU A 25 22.86 -0.58 -19.26
N MET A 26 23.43 0.56 -18.84
CA MET A 26 23.61 0.88 -17.40
C MET A 26 22.27 0.96 -16.66
N MET A 27 21.24 1.58 -17.25
CA MET A 27 19.90 1.65 -16.66
C MET A 27 19.26 0.27 -16.49
N ILE A 28 19.46 -0.62 -17.46
CA ILE A 28 18.94 -2.01 -17.39
C ILE A 28 19.63 -2.78 -16.27
N GLN A 29 20.96 -2.68 -16.16
CA GLN A 29 21.73 -3.32 -15.09
C GLN A 29 21.30 -2.80 -13.71
N TRP A 30 21.21 -1.50 -13.53
CA TRP A 30 20.76 -0.89 -12.29
C TRP A 30 19.35 -1.34 -11.90
N ARG A 31 18.43 -1.42 -12.86
CA ARG A 31 17.07 -1.93 -12.60
C ARG A 31 17.07 -3.39 -12.16
N GLN A 32 17.92 -4.21 -12.75
CA GLN A 32 18.06 -5.62 -12.34
C GLN A 32 18.60 -5.77 -10.92
N GLU A 33 19.58 -4.94 -10.54
CA GLU A 33 20.14 -4.91 -9.18
C GLU A 33 19.09 -4.46 -8.16
N LEU A 34 18.28 -3.44 -8.47
CA LEU A 34 17.17 -3.01 -7.63
C LEU A 34 16.14 -4.11 -7.42
N LEU A 35 15.81 -4.88 -8.45
CA LEU A 35 14.88 -6.00 -8.31
C LEU A 35 15.44 -7.09 -7.38
N LYS A 36 16.72 -7.42 -7.52
CA LYS A 36 17.39 -8.38 -6.63
C LYS A 36 17.42 -7.90 -5.19
N LEU A 37 17.68 -6.61 -4.97
CA LEU A 37 17.65 -6.03 -3.62
C LEU A 37 16.25 -6.15 -3.00
N LYS A 38 15.19 -5.85 -3.76
CA LYS A 38 13.81 -5.98 -3.29
C LYS A 38 13.43 -7.43 -2.98
N ASP A 39 13.95 -8.38 -3.72
CA ASP A 39 13.77 -9.81 -3.43
C ASP A 39 14.48 -10.20 -2.12
N GLN A 40 15.69 -9.70 -1.89
CA GLN A 40 16.43 -9.91 -0.64
C GLN A 40 15.74 -9.26 0.56
N GLU A 41 15.25 -8.04 0.41
CA GLU A 41 14.47 -7.35 1.46
C GLU A 41 13.22 -8.17 1.85
N ALA A 42 12.46 -8.67 0.87
CA ALA A 42 11.28 -9.47 1.13
C ALA A 42 11.61 -10.80 1.84
N GLN A 43 12.69 -11.43 1.44
CA GLN A 43 13.18 -12.65 2.07
C GLN A 43 13.61 -12.40 3.54
N ALA A 44 14.34 -11.30 3.80
CA ALA A 44 14.75 -10.92 5.15
C ALA A 44 13.55 -10.65 6.07
N VAL A 45 12.50 -9.98 5.55
CA VAL A 45 11.24 -9.77 6.30
C VAL A 45 10.53 -11.09 6.57
N ALA A 46 10.48 -11.99 5.59
CA ALA A 46 9.88 -13.31 5.77
C ALA A 46 10.63 -14.12 6.85
N GLU A 47 11.96 -14.17 6.80
CA GLU A 47 12.79 -14.84 7.81
C GLU A 47 12.63 -14.24 9.21
N MET A 48 12.43 -12.92 9.30
CA MET A 48 12.12 -12.26 10.57
C MET A 48 10.77 -12.72 11.13
N PHE A 49 9.73 -12.73 10.30
CA PHE A 49 8.40 -13.22 10.69
C PHE A 49 8.46 -14.69 11.11
N GLU A 50 9.19 -15.53 10.37
CA GLU A 50 9.40 -16.95 10.68
C GLU A 50 10.13 -17.15 12.03
N ARG A 51 11.12 -16.32 12.33
CA ARG A 51 11.80 -16.36 13.64
C ARG A 51 10.89 -16.00 14.80
N LEU A 52 10.01 -15.02 14.61
CA LEU A 52 9.09 -14.56 15.65
C LEU A 52 7.91 -15.51 15.88
N THR A 53 7.48 -16.23 14.84
CA THR A 53 6.29 -17.08 14.89
C THR A 53 6.60 -18.57 14.82
N SER A 54 7.85 -18.96 14.52
CA SER A 54 8.26 -20.33 14.21
C SER A 54 7.50 -20.98 13.04
N CYS A 55 6.87 -20.17 12.18
CA CYS A 55 6.04 -20.60 11.08
C CYS A 55 6.59 -20.10 9.74
N LYS A 56 6.73 -21.00 8.77
CA LYS A 56 7.22 -20.64 7.43
C LYS A 56 6.24 -19.74 6.66
N VAL A 57 6.80 -18.77 5.96
CA VAL A 57 6.05 -17.90 5.03
C VAL A 57 5.97 -18.62 3.68
N THR A 58 4.79 -18.68 3.09
CA THR A 58 4.56 -19.28 1.76
C THR A 58 5.11 -18.39 0.65
N GLU A 59 5.29 -18.93 -0.57
CA GLU A 59 5.65 -18.13 -1.75
C GLU A 59 4.67 -16.99 -2.01
N HIS A 60 3.38 -17.23 -1.79
CA HIS A 60 2.35 -16.19 -1.86
C HIS A 60 2.60 -15.08 -0.83
N GLY A 61 2.91 -15.44 0.41
CA GLY A 61 3.27 -14.48 1.45
C GLY A 61 4.51 -13.65 1.10
N ILE A 62 5.55 -14.26 0.53
CA ILE A 62 6.73 -13.54 0.04
C ILE A 62 6.33 -12.54 -1.06
N GLN A 63 5.44 -12.92 -1.95
CA GLN A 63 4.94 -12.00 -3.00
C GLN A 63 4.13 -10.83 -2.42
N GLU A 64 3.36 -11.07 -1.36
CA GLU A 64 2.67 -9.98 -0.63
C GLU A 64 3.67 -9.03 0.05
N LEU A 65 4.73 -9.54 0.67
CA LEU A 65 5.80 -8.73 1.25
C LEU A 65 6.52 -7.89 0.17
N LYS A 66 6.81 -8.46 -1.01
CA LYS A 66 7.35 -7.69 -2.15
C LYS A 66 6.42 -6.54 -2.55
N ASN A 67 5.11 -6.77 -2.57
CA ASN A 67 4.13 -5.73 -2.88
C ASN A 67 4.05 -4.65 -1.80
N LEU A 68 4.24 -4.99 -0.54
CA LEU A 68 4.36 -4.03 0.57
C LEU A 68 5.62 -3.19 0.44
N LEU A 69 6.77 -3.80 0.17
CA LEU A 69 8.07 -3.14 0.01
C LEU A 69 8.16 -2.23 -1.24
N ARG A 70 7.21 -2.34 -2.17
CA ARG A 70 7.06 -1.35 -3.26
C ARG A 70 6.41 -0.05 -2.79
N LYS A 71 5.64 -0.09 -1.70
CA LYS A 71 4.83 1.04 -1.20
C LYS A 71 5.37 1.61 0.10
N HIS A 72 6.16 0.86 0.84
CA HIS A 72 6.69 1.16 2.15
C HIS A 72 8.20 0.91 2.19
N SER A 73 8.92 1.62 3.05
CA SER A 73 10.34 1.37 3.27
C SER A 73 10.55 0.04 4.01
N PHE A 74 11.76 -0.51 3.90
CA PHE A 74 12.12 -1.75 4.61
C PHE A 74 11.92 -1.61 6.12
N SER A 75 12.36 -0.50 6.72
CA SER A 75 12.20 -0.24 8.16
C SER A 75 10.72 -0.21 8.58
N GLU A 76 9.86 0.50 7.82
CA GLU A 76 8.42 0.56 8.12
C GLU A 76 7.77 -0.83 8.11
N VAL A 77 8.18 -1.70 7.17
CA VAL A 77 7.65 -3.06 7.09
C VAL A 77 8.16 -3.92 8.24
N VAL A 78 9.45 -3.85 8.58
CA VAL A 78 10.06 -4.55 9.72
C VAL A 78 9.36 -4.17 11.03
N ASP A 79 9.23 -2.88 11.32
CA ASP A 79 8.53 -2.39 12.53
C ASP A 79 7.07 -2.87 12.58
N SER A 80 6.43 -2.97 11.42
CA SER A 80 5.05 -3.43 11.32
C SER A 80 4.90 -4.94 11.51
N VAL A 81 5.93 -5.72 11.18
CA VAL A 81 6.01 -7.16 11.50
C VAL A 81 6.06 -7.34 13.02
N GLU A 82 6.95 -6.66 13.72
CA GLU A 82 7.08 -6.75 15.18
C GLU A 82 5.77 -6.38 15.89
N GLU A 83 5.18 -5.26 15.51
CA GLU A 83 3.90 -4.81 16.07
C GLU A 83 2.77 -5.81 15.79
N SER A 84 2.71 -6.33 14.56
CA SER A 84 1.68 -7.28 14.18
C SER A 84 1.77 -8.59 14.94
N VAL A 85 2.98 -9.15 15.06
CA VAL A 85 3.21 -10.38 15.81
C VAL A 85 2.89 -10.16 17.28
N THR A 86 3.36 -9.07 17.89
CA THR A 86 3.09 -8.75 19.30
C THR A 86 1.59 -8.59 19.58
N ALA A 87 0.84 -7.97 18.67
CA ALA A 87 -0.58 -7.67 18.87
C ALA A 87 -1.50 -8.87 18.58
N TYR A 88 -1.18 -9.68 17.59
CA TYR A 88 -2.12 -10.65 17.02
C TYR A 88 -1.69 -12.11 17.09
N TYR A 89 -0.38 -12.39 17.25
CA TYR A 89 0.10 -13.76 17.40
C TYR A 89 0.04 -14.18 18.86
N LYS A 90 -0.83 -15.15 19.16
CA LYS A 90 -1.03 -15.67 20.52
C LYS A 90 -1.00 -17.20 20.50
N ASP A 91 -0.31 -17.75 21.48
CA ASP A 91 -0.39 -19.17 21.87
C ASP A 91 -0.07 -20.20 20.77
N TYR A 92 0.81 -19.86 19.81
CA TYR A 92 1.23 -20.76 18.71
C TYR A 92 0.06 -21.30 17.87
N ASP A 93 -1.08 -20.61 17.86
CA ASP A 93 -2.25 -20.97 17.06
C ASP A 93 -2.08 -20.51 15.61
N GLU A 94 -2.24 -21.45 14.67
CA GLU A 94 -2.07 -21.22 13.24
C GLU A 94 -3.05 -20.15 12.69
N SER A 95 -4.24 -20.08 13.25
CA SER A 95 -5.23 -19.05 12.88
C SER A 95 -4.78 -17.63 13.26
N THR A 96 -4.05 -17.49 14.36
CA THR A 96 -3.49 -16.22 14.82
C THR A 96 -2.26 -15.79 14.03
N LYS A 97 -1.50 -16.76 13.47
CA LYS A 97 -0.38 -16.51 12.57
C LYS A 97 -0.84 -15.83 11.28
N ASP A 98 -1.82 -16.41 10.60
CA ASP A 98 -2.37 -15.84 9.36
C ASP A 98 -2.96 -14.46 9.59
N LYS A 99 -3.62 -14.28 10.72
CA LYS A 99 -4.11 -12.98 11.15
C LYS A 99 -2.96 -11.99 11.35
N ALA A 100 -1.90 -12.35 12.07
CA ALA A 100 -0.75 -11.49 12.29
C ALA A 100 -0.11 -11.10 10.95
N PHE A 101 0.12 -12.06 10.05
CA PHE A 101 0.68 -11.78 8.73
C PHE A 101 -0.17 -10.80 7.92
N HIS A 102 -1.47 -11.02 7.87
CA HIS A 102 -2.41 -10.15 7.13
C HIS A 102 -2.48 -8.72 7.69
N TYR A 103 -2.23 -8.55 9.01
CA TYR A 103 -2.25 -7.22 9.63
C TYR A 103 -1.00 -6.38 9.39
N ILE A 104 0.12 -6.96 8.92
CA ILE A 104 1.35 -6.21 8.59
C ILE A 104 1.03 -5.05 7.63
N GLY A 105 0.36 -5.35 6.51
CA GLY A 105 -0.01 -4.33 5.54
C GLY A 105 -0.97 -3.26 6.07
N ARG A 106 -1.85 -3.62 7.01
CA ARG A 106 -2.76 -2.68 7.66
C ARG A 106 -2.01 -1.73 8.61
N ILE A 107 -1.05 -2.24 9.36
CA ILE A 107 -0.22 -1.43 10.25
C ILE A 107 0.64 -0.46 9.44
N CYS A 108 1.27 -0.91 8.36
CA CYS A 108 1.99 -0.05 7.43
C CYS A 108 1.10 1.08 6.88
N ALA A 109 -0.13 0.76 6.48
CA ALA A 109 -1.08 1.76 5.97
C ALA A 109 -1.51 2.77 7.05
N ILE A 110 -1.73 2.31 8.29
CA ILE A 110 -2.09 3.17 9.42
C ILE A 110 -0.97 4.14 9.77
N LYS A 111 0.30 3.68 9.74
CA LYS A 111 1.48 4.52 10.02
C LYS A 111 1.65 5.67 9.01
N LYS A 112 1.12 5.52 7.79
CA LYS A 112 1.14 6.58 6.76
C LYS A 112 0.01 7.60 6.90
N ILE A 113 -0.94 7.40 7.79
CA ILE A 113 -2.01 8.38 8.01
C ILE A 113 -1.38 9.64 8.64
N ASP A 114 -1.67 10.78 8.00
CA ASP A 114 -1.17 12.08 8.45
C ASP A 114 -1.53 12.29 9.93
N PRO A 115 -0.55 12.53 10.81
CA PRO A 115 -0.81 12.83 12.23
C PRO A 115 -1.72 14.05 12.45
N GLN A 116 -1.80 14.95 11.47
CA GLN A 116 -2.69 16.12 11.52
C GLN A 116 -4.16 15.77 11.20
N LYS A 117 -4.41 14.56 10.68
CA LYS A 117 -5.74 14.07 10.32
C LYS A 117 -6.09 12.75 11.02
N PRO A 118 -6.09 12.71 12.36
CA PRO A 118 -6.31 11.47 13.11
C PRO A 118 -7.68 10.83 12.82
N TYR A 119 -8.67 11.63 12.45
CA TYR A 119 -10.01 11.18 12.06
C TYR A 119 -10.02 10.25 10.85
N LEU A 120 -9.03 10.31 9.96
CA LEU A 120 -8.94 9.42 8.80
C LEU A 120 -8.87 7.95 9.19
N ARG A 121 -8.24 7.63 10.31
CA ARG A 121 -8.19 6.25 10.83
C ARG A 121 -9.58 5.68 11.08
N ASP A 122 -10.43 6.49 11.68
CA ASP A 122 -11.80 6.09 12.00
C ASP A 122 -12.67 6.02 10.74
N LEU A 123 -12.47 6.95 9.79
CA LEU A 123 -13.16 6.88 8.49
C LEU A 123 -12.75 5.64 7.69
N PHE A 124 -11.46 5.26 7.68
CA PHE A 124 -11.02 4.01 7.07
C PHE A 124 -11.63 2.77 7.73
N TYR A 125 -11.81 2.79 9.06
CA TYR A 125 -12.50 1.73 9.78
C TYR A 125 -13.98 1.64 9.36
N ILE A 126 -14.68 2.76 9.26
CA ILE A 126 -16.08 2.82 8.81
C ILE A 126 -16.21 2.34 7.36
N ARG A 127 -15.31 2.72 6.47
CA ARG A 127 -15.24 2.19 5.11
C ARG A 127 -15.10 0.66 5.11
N GLY A 128 -14.30 0.11 5.99
CA GLY A 128 -14.16 -1.34 6.17
C GLY A 128 -15.46 -2.01 6.59
N ILE A 129 -16.24 -1.39 7.49
CA ILE A 129 -17.58 -1.87 7.87
C ILE A 129 -18.50 -1.92 6.65
N LEU A 130 -18.57 -0.83 5.88
CA LEU A 130 -19.42 -0.76 4.68
C LEU A 130 -19.05 -1.82 3.66
N ARG A 131 -17.74 -1.98 3.36
CA ARG A 131 -17.23 -2.98 2.42
C ARG A 131 -17.59 -4.41 2.81
N ASN A 132 -17.62 -4.73 4.11
CA ASN A 132 -17.96 -6.06 4.59
C ASN A 132 -19.47 -6.33 4.64
N ARG A 133 -20.29 -5.29 4.62
CA ARG A 133 -21.76 -5.41 4.78
C ARG A 133 -22.53 -5.17 3.48
N ILE A 134 -21.97 -4.39 2.58
CA ILE A 134 -22.62 -3.95 1.34
C ILE A 134 -21.85 -4.55 0.16
N THR A 135 -22.57 -5.22 -0.74
CA THR A 135 -22.00 -5.94 -1.89
C THR A 135 -21.20 -5.03 -2.82
N TYR A 136 -21.61 -3.77 -2.98
CA TYR A 136 -20.94 -2.79 -3.82
C TYR A 136 -20.91 -1.43 -3.15
N ILE A 137 -19.71 -0.85 -3.06
CA ILE A 137 -19.49 0.53 -2.61
C ILE A 137 -18.46 1.20 -3.55
N ASN A 138 -18.63 2.48 -3.79
CA ASN A 138 -17.57 3.30 -4.37
C ASN A 138 -16.66 3.82 -3.24
N GLU A 139 -15.53 3.16 -3.02
CA GLU A 139 -14.66 3.44 -1.87
C GLU A 139 -14.13 4.89 -1.85
N SER A 140 -13.83 5.46 -3.01
CA SER A 140 -13.34 6.84 -3.12
C SER A 140 -14.43 7.85 -2.76
N GLU A 141 -15.65 7.62 -3.26
CA GLU A 141 -16.80 8.47 -2.98
C GLU A 141 -17.25 8.35 -1.52
N VAL A 142 -17.21 7.15 -0.95
CA VAL A 142 -17.46 6.92 0.49
C VAL A 142 -16.53 7.78 1.34
N MET A 143 -15.22 7.71 1.08
CA MET A 143 -14.24 8.47 1.87
C MET A 143 -14.46 9.97 1.72
N TYR A 144 -14.71 10.44 0.51
CA TYR A 144 -14.97 11.84 0.24
C TYR A 144 -16.21 12.34 1.00
N LEU A 145 -17.34 11.66 0.89
CA LEU A 145 -18.58 12.07 1.56
C LEU A 145 -18.47 12.03 3.09
N MET A 146 -17.83 11.00 3.65
CA MET A 146 -17.61 10.93 5.09
C MET A 146 -16.70 12.05 5.59
N GLU A 147 -15.65 12.39 4.83
CA GLU A 147 -14.76 13.50 5.17
C GLU A 147 -15.49 14.86 5.09
N GLN A 148 -16.31 15.07 4.06
CA GLN A 148 -17.15 16.27 3.94
C GLN A 148 -18.14 16.39 5.09
N ALA A 149 -18.86 15.32 5.41
CA ALA A 149 -19.81 15.31 6.53
C ALA A 149 -19.12 15.63 7.86
N HIS A 150 -17.93 15.08 8.10
CA HIS A 150 -17.19 15.33 9.33
C HIS A 150 -16.62 16.76 9.40
N LEU A 151 -15.93 17.22 8.34
CA LEU A 151 -15.20 18.48 8.35
C LEU A 151 -16.07 19.71 8.07
N GLN A 152 -17.03 19.61 7.15
CA GLN A 152 -17.85 20.76 6.73
C GLN A 152 -19.17 20.85 7.52
N ALA A 153 -19.84 19.70 7.69
CA ALA A 153 -21.12 19.68 8.41
C ALA A 153 -20.97 19.39 9.92
N GLY A 154 -19.74 19.14 10.40
CA GLY A 154 -19.48 18.89 11.83
C GLY A 154 -20.09 17.60 12.36
N VAL A 155 -20.40 16.64 11.47
CA VAL A 155 -21.04 15.37 11.86
C VAL A 155 -20.06 14.53 12.69
N PRO A 156 -20.44 14.08 13.90
CA PRO A 156 -19.58 13.24 14.72
C PRO A 156 -19.29 11.91 14.03
N ILE A 157 -18.06 11.42 14.12
CA ILE A 157 -17.63 10.14 13.52
C ILE A 157 -18.49 8.97 14.00
N GLU A 158 -18.86 8.95 15.28
CA GLU A 158 -19.75 7.93 15.84
C GLU A 158 -21.14 7.91 15.20
N HIS A 159 -21.62 9.06 14.72
CA HIS A 159 -22.88 9.13 13.99
C HIS A 159 -22.73 8.49 12.60
N ILE A 160 -21.64 8.82 11.87
CA ILE A 160 -21.31 8.22 10.56
C ILE A 160 -21.17 6.70 10.70
N LYS A 161 -20.48 6.23 11.75
CA LYS A 161 -20.33 4.82 12.06
C LYS A 161 -21.70 4.12 12.31
N ARG A 162 -22.57 4.77 13.04
CA ARG A 162 -23.93 4.24 13.29
C ARG A 162 -24.73 4.10 12.01
N LEU A 163 -24.70 5.09 11.13
CA LEU A 163 -25.30 5.02 9.79
C LEU A 163 -24.73 3.85 8.98
N ALA A 164 -23.42 3.68 8.96
CA ALA A 164 -22.76 2.57 8.28
C ALA A 164 -23.21 1.19 8.79
N LEU A 165 -23.50 1.08 10.09
CA LEU A 165 -24.02 -0.16 10.70
C LEU A 165 -25.51 -0.39 10.41
N GLN A 166 -26.29 0.65 10.16
CA GLN A 166 -27.72 0.56 9.91
C GLN A 166 -28.07 0.36 8.44
N CYS A 167 -27.31 0.98 7.54
CA CYS A 167 -27.58 0.93 6.11
C CYS A 167 -27.30 -0.45 5.52
N LYS A 168 -28.20 -0.89 4.63
CA LYS A 168 -28.13 -2.19 3.93
C LYS A 168 -27.62 -2.09 2.51
N CYS A 169 -27.60 -0.90 1.92
CA CYS A 169 -27.12 -0.64 0.55
C CYS A 169 -26.43 0.71 0.45
N TRP A 170 -25.58 0.82 -0.59
CA TRP A 170 -24.78 2.00 -0.86
C TRP A 170 -25.62 3.26 -1.09
N SER A 171 -26.67 3.16 -1.90
CA SER A 171 -27.55 4.31 -2.23
C SER A 171 -28.25 4.89 -1.00
N THR A 172 -28.65 4.06 -0.04
CA THR A 172 -29.24 4.53 1.21
C THR A 172 -28.19 5.26 2.06
N PHE A 173 -27.00 4.66 2.25
CA PHE A 173 -25.92 5.29 3.01
C PHE A 173 -25.51 6.64 2.39
N LYS A 174 -25.34 6.69 1.08
CA LYS A 174 -25.00 7.91 0.34
C LYS A 174 -26.04 9.00 0.57
N ARG A 175 -27.33 8.69 0.35
CA ARG A 175 -28.41 9.66 0.52
C ARG A 175 -28.52 10.21 1.94
N GLU A 176 -28.40 9.32 2.95
CA GLU A 176 -28.42 9.74 4.36
C GLU A 176 -27.23 10.66 4.69
N LEU A 177 -26.05 10.34 4.15
CA LEU A 177 -24.85 11.16 4.37
C LEU A 177 -24.93 12.52 3.65
N GLU A 178 -25.42 12.54 2.40
CA GLU A 178 -25.64 13.76 1.62
C GLU A 178 -26.69 14.67 2.26
N SER A 179 -27.67 14.11 2.96
CA SER A 179 -28.69 14.89 3.69
C SER A 179 -28.15 15.59 4.94
N LEU A 180 -26.95 15.21 5.41
CA LEU A 180 -26.27 15.81 6.55
C LEU A 180 -25.27 16.89 6.18
N ILE A 181 -24.89 16.96 4.91
CA ILE A 181 -23.94 17.95 4.34
C ILE A 181 -24.69 19.19 3.86
#